data_79dea724210987eb3a7ba56204341b52
#
_entry.id   79dea724210987eb3a7ba56204341b52
#
_cell.length_a   1.000
_cell.length_b   1.000
_cell.length_c   1.000
_cell.angle_alpha   90.00
_cell.angle_beta   90.00
_cell.angle_gamma   90.00
#
_symmetry.space_group_name_H-M   'P 1'
#
loop_
_entity.id
_entity.type
_entity.pdbx_description
1 polymer ?
#
loop_
_entity_poly.entity_id
_entity_poly.type
_entity_poly.pdbx_seq_one_letter_code
_entity_poly.pdbx_strand_id
1 'polypeptide(L)'
;MPDTSDASDLTIAIRISRVRPNLTRSHQQMADYVLAHPLQAATMPIDELAAAVGVSVATANRFARAIGLDGYPMLRAELVRGFEAMLALSLIHI
;
A
#
# COMPACT_ATOMS: atom_id res chain seq x y z
N MET A 1 -6.60 2.81 -24.53
CA MET A 1 -6.01 2.69 -23.85
C MET A 1 -6.18 1.95 -22.79
N PRO A 2 -5.98 1.19 -22.62
CA PRO A 2 -6.31 0.33 -21.81
C PRO A 2 -5.55 0.23 -20.65
N ASP A 3 -4.69 0.63 -20.64
CA ASP A 3 -3.90 0.65 -19.76
C ASP A 3 -4.31 1.09 -18.50
N THR A 4 -5.24 1.79 -18.35
CA THR A 4 -5.65 2.29 -17.10
C THR A 4 -6.02 1.22 -16.14
N SER A 5 -6.75 0.26 -16.55
CA SER A 5 -7.15 -0.77 -15.62
C SER A 5 -6.01 -1.70 -15.32
N ASP A 6 -5.18 -1.97 -16.29
CA ASP A 6 -4.02 -2.78 -16.02
C ASP A 6 -3.09 -2.09 -15.05
N ALA A 7 -2.96 -0.80 -15.22
CA ALA A 7 -2.14 -0.04 -14.33
C ALA A 7 -2.69 -0.05 -12.92
N SER A 8 -4.00 -0.05 -12.75
CA SER A 8 -4.55 0.01 -11.41
C SER A 8 -4.23 -1.22 -10.59
N ASP A 9 -4.06 -2.35 -11.19
CA ASP A 9 -3.72 -3.55 -10.43
C ASP A 9 -2.30 -3.54 -9.93
N LEU A 10 -1.44 -2.78 -10.58
CA LEU A 10 -0.05 -2.72 -10.19
C LEU A 10 0.27 -1.48 -9.41
N THR A 11 -0.76 -0.70 -9.07
CA THR A 11 -0.48 0.65 -8.79
C THR A 11 -0.72 1.15 -7.43
N ILE A 12 -0.96 0.28 -6.46
CA ILE A 12 -1.06 0.80 -5.10
C ILE A 12 0.28 1.48 -4.74
N ALA A 13 1.39 0.90 -5.14
CA ALA A 13 2.69 1.50 -4.88
C ALA A 13 2.87 2.81 -5.64
N ILE A 14 2.43 2.84 -6.90
CA ILE A 14 2.51 4.06 -7.69
C ILE A 14 1.63 5.15 -7.11
N ARG A 15 0.41 4.78 -6.68
CA ARG A 15 -0.50 5.73 -6.07
C ARG A 15 0.12 6.33 -4.81
N ILE A 16 0.68 5.49 -3.96
CA ILE A 16 1.31 5.95 -2.74
C ILE A 16 2.47 6.90 -3.07
N SER A 17 3.32 6.51 -4.00
CA SER A 17 4.44 7.34 -4.39
C SER A 17 3.99 8.69 -4.92
N ARG A 18 2.90 8.69 -5.69
CA ARG A 18 2.40 9.91 -6.32
C ARG A 18 1.84 10.89 -5.29
N VAL A 19 1.14 10.41 -4.28
CA VAL A 19 0.54 11.28 -3.29
C VAL A 19 1.45 11.61 -2.13
N ARG A 20 2.56 10.88 -1.99
CA ARG A 20 3.45 11.03 -0.85
C ARG A 20 3.87 12.47 -0.56
N PRO A 21 4.23 13.30 -1.55
CA PRO A 21 4.66 14.67 -1.26
C PRO A 21 3.57 15.51 -0.58
N ASN A 22 2.32 15.12 -0.73
CA ASN A 22 1.20 15.86 -0.15
C ASN A 22 0.74 15.30 1.19
N LEU A 23 1.38 14.25 1.67
CA LEU A 23 0.97 13.60 2.91
C LEU A 23 1.63 14.27 4.11
N THR A 24 1.02 14.12 5.28
CA THR A 24 1.65 14.55 6.53
C THR A 24 2.89 13.71 6.78
N ARG A 25 3.72 14.17 7.69
CA ARG A 25 4.95 13.45 7.99
C ARG A 25 4.69 12.02 8.46
N SER A 26 3.72 11.83 9.34
CA SER A 26 3.37 10.49 9.82
C SER A 26 2.91 9.60 8.68
N HIS A 27 2.12 10.16 7.78
CA HIS A 27 1.65 9.41 6.63
C HIS A 27 2.78 9.12 5.65
N GLN A 28 3.76 10.01 5.55
CA GLN A 28 4.92 9.74 4.72
C GLN A 28 5.74 8.58 5.29
N GLN A 29 5.83 8.50 6.61
CA GLN A 29 6.50 7.37 7.25
C GLN A 29 5.79 6.07 6.94
N MET A 30 4.45 6.09 6.98
CA MET A 30 3.65 4.93 6.58
C MET A 30 3.92 4.57 5.12
N ALA A 31 3.92 5.56 4.25
CA ALA A 31 4.15 5.33 2.83
C ALA A 31 5.51 4.69 2.60
N ASP A 32 6.53 5.21 3.25
CA ASP A 32 7.88 4.69 3.08
C ASP A 32 8.00 3.24 3.53
N TYR A 33 7.37 2.92 4.66
CA TYR A 33 7.40 1.55 5.15
C TYR A 33 6.68 0.60 4.20
N VAL A 34 5.48 0.98 3.76
CA VAL A 34 4.68 0.14 2.87
C VAL A 34 5.41 -0.07 1.55
N LEU A 35 6.05 0.97 1.02
CA LEU A 35 6.78 0.83 -0.24
C LEU A 35 8.03 -0.02 -0.10
N ALA A 36 8.70 0.05 1.04
CA ALA A 36 9.90 -0.73 1.26
C ALA A 36 9.60 -2.18 1.64
N HIS A 37 8.46 -2.42 2.29
CA HIS A 37 8.11 -3.74 2.81
C HIS A 37 6.67 -4.11 2.47
N PRO A 38 6.34 -4.21 1.19
CA PRO A 38 4.95 -4.44 0.79
C PRO A 38 4.38 -5.78 1.26
N LEU A 39 5.19 -6.80 1.31
CA LEU A 39 4.71 -8.10 1.77
C LEU A 39 4.39 -8.08 3.25
N GLN A 40 5.27 -7.50 4.06
CA GLN A 40 5.01 -7.36 5.48
C GLN A 40 3.75 -6.52 5.71
N ALA A 41 3.64 -5.42 5.01
CA ALA A 41 2.46 -4.56 5.15
C ALA A 41 1.19 -5.29 4.76
N ALA A 42 1.24 -6.14 3.74
CA ALA A 42 0.07 -6.88 3.29
C ALA A 42 -0.36 -7.96 4.28
N THR A 43 0.55 -8.44 5.11
CA THR A 43 0.27 -9.56 6.01
C THR A 43 0.16 -9.18 7.47
N MET A 44 0.56 -7.96 7.84
CA MET A 44 0.50 -7.54 9.23
C MET A 44 -0.87 -7.03 9.63
N PRO A 45 -1.32 -7.33 10.84
CA PRO A 45 -2.46 -6.62 11.41
C PRO A 45 -2.12 -5.14 11.56
N ILE A 46 -3.14 -4.30 11.62
CA ILE A 46 -2.95 -2.86 11.67
C ILE A 46 -2.12 -2.41 12.88
N ASP A 47 -2.32 -3.05 14.02
CA ASP A 47 -1.58 -2.68 15.23
C ASP A 47 -0.10 -3.01 15.09
N GLU A 48 0.23 -4.12 14.46
CA GLU A 48 1.62 -4.47 14.23
C GLU A 48 2.27 -3.53 13.24
N LEU A 49 1.57 -3.19 12.18
CA LEU A 49 2.11 -2.27 11.19
C LEU A 49 2.34 -0.88 11.81
N ALA A 50 1.36 -0.41 12.57
CA ALA A 50 1.49 0.89 13.23
C ALA A 50 2.69 0.89 14.17
N ALA A 51 2.89 -0.17 14.94
CA ALA A 51 4.03 -0.27 15.83
C ALA A 51 5.34 -0.30 15.06
N ALA A 52 5.39 -1.02 13.95
CA ALA A 52 6.60 -1.12 13.14
C ALA A 52 7.00 0.21 12.56
N VAL A 53 6.01 1.03 12.19
CA VAL A 53 6.28 2.35 11.64
C VAL A 53 6.52 3.38 12.74
N GLY A 54 5.94 3.16 13.91
CA GLY A 54 6.07 4.11 15.01
C GLY A 54 4.93 5.12 15.04
N VAL A 55 3.74 4.72 14.59
CA VAL A 55 2.57 5.60 14.59
C VAL A 55 1.42 4.91 15.30
N SER A 56 0.33 5.65 15.54
CA SER A 56 -0.85 5.06 16.18
C SER A 56 -1.67 4.27 15.17
N VAL A 57 -2.51 3.37 15.69
CA VAL A 57 -3.44 2.63 14.84
C VAL A 57 -4.35 3.58 14.08
N ALA A 58 -4.81 4.64 14.75
CA ALA A 58 -5.66 5.64 14.09
C ALA A 58 -4.94 6.29 12.92
N THR A 59 -3.65 6.59 13.08
CA THR A 59 -2.86 7.17 12.01
C THR A 59 -2.73 6.21 10.84
N ALA A 60 -2.49 4.93 11.12
CA ALA A 60 -2.38 3.92 10.07
C ALA A 60 -3.68 3.83 9.27
N ASN A 61 -4.82 3.85 9.97
CA ASN A 61 -6.10 3.78 9.30
C ASN A 61 -6.36 5.05 8.47
N ARG A 62 -6.00 6.20 9.02
CA ARG A 62 -6.16 7.46 8.29
C ARG A 62 -5.24 7.54 7.08
N PHE A 63 -4.07 6.92 7.16
CA PHE A 63 -3.18 6.86 6.00
C PHE A 63 -3.88 6.17 4.82
N ALA A 64 -4.55 5.04 5.08
CA ALA A 64 -5.27 4.35 4.01
C ALA A 64 -6.31 5.27 3.37
N ARG A 65 -7.01 6.05 4.19
CA ARG A 65 -8.00 6.99 3.67
C ARG A 65 -7.34 8.14 2.91
N ALA A 66 -6.18 8.59 3.38
CA ALA A 66 -5.48 9.69 2.73
C ALA A 66 -5.03 9.33 1.31
N ILE A 67 -4.79 8.06 1.05
CA ILE A 67 -4.41 7.64 -0.30
C ILE A 67 -5.61 7.17 -1.12
N GLY A 68 -6.82 7.40 -0.62
CA GLY A 68 -8.03 7.17 -1.39
C GLY A 68 -8.73 5.84 -1.15
N LEU A 69 -8.39 5.14 -0.08
CA LEU A 69 -9.01 3.87 0.24
C LEU A 69 -9.95 4.03 1.44
N ASP A 70 -10.84 3.07 1.64
CA ASP A 70 -11.81 3.16 2.72
C ASP A 70 -11.21 2.96 4.10
N GLY A 71 -10.09 2.33 4.19
CA GLY A 71 -9.44 2.08 5.47
C GLY A 71 -8.37 1.02 5.29
N TYR A 72 -7.82 0.59 6.42
CA TYR A 72 -6.71 -0.34 6.38
C TYR A 72 -7.04 -1.69 5.71
N PRO A 73 -8.22 -2.29 5.92
CA PRO A 73 -8.51 -3.55 5.23
C PRO A 73 -8.44 -3.43 3.72
N MET A 74 -8.87 -2.29 3.18
CA MET A 74 -8.78 -2.06 1.75
C MET A 74 -7.34 -1.92 1.31
N LEU A 75 -6.51 -1.25 2.12
CA LEU A 75 -5.08 -1.12 1.82
C LEU A 75 -4.42 -2.49 1.73
N ARG A 76 -4.71 -3.36 2.70
CA ARG A 76 -4.16 -4.71 2.69
C ARG A 76 -4.60 -5.47 1.46
N ALA A 77 -5.87 -5.35 1.11
CA ALA A 77 -6.40 -6.04 -0.07
C ALA A 77 -5.69 -5.60 -1.35
N GLU A 78 -5.44 -4.30 -1.46
CA GLU A 78 -4.76 -3.77 -2.64
C GLU A 78 -3.30 -4.20 -2.68
N LEU A 79 -2.64 -4.26 -1.53
CA LEU A 79 -1.26 -4.74 -1.48
C LEU A 79 -1.17 -6.22 -1.87
N VAL A 80 -2.10 -7.04 -1.40
CA VAL A 80 -2.14 -8.45 -1.75
C VAL A 80 -2.38 -8.61 -3.25
N ARG A 81 -3.30 -7.83 -3.79
CA ARG A 81 -3.61 -7.90 -5.21
C ARG A 81 -2.40 -7.53 -6.07
N GLY A 82 -1.70 -6.47 -5.69
CA GLY A 82 -0.50 -6.07 -6.41
C GLY A 82 0.58 -7.12 -6.35
N PHE A 83 0.73 -7.77 -5.21
CA PHE A 83 1.72 -8.81 -5.04
C PHE A 83 1.36 -10.03 -5.88
N GLU A 84 0.10 -10.43 -5.90
CA GLU A 84 -0.35 -11.54 -6.70
C GLU A 84 -0.15 -11.28 -8.20
N ALA A 85 -0.44 -10.08 -8.63
CA ALA A 85 -0.22 -9.70 -10.02
C ALA A 85 1.26 -9.81 -10.40
N MET A 86 2.12 -9.40 -9.48
CA MET A 86 3.55 -9.49 -9.70
C MET A 86 4.01 -10.93 -9.81
N LEU A 87 3.49 -11.81 -8.95
CA LEU A 87 3.82 -13.22 -9.02
C LEU A 87 3.34 -13.85 -10.31
N ALA A 88 2.14 -13.48 -10.75
CA ALA A 88 1.60 -13.99 -11.99
C ALA A 88 2.48 -13.61 -13.18
N LEU A 89 2.96 -12.39 -13.21
CA LEU A 89 3.86 -11.95 -14.26
C LEU A 89 5.17 -12.72 -14.23
N SER A 90 5.69 -12.97 -13.04
CA SER A 90 6.91 -13.76 -12.92
C SER A 90 6.73 -15.17 -13.46
N LEU A 91 5.61 -15.78 -13.16
CA LEU A 91 5.33 -17.13 -13.64
C LEU A 91 5.20 -17.18 -15.16
N ILE A 92 4.61 -16.14 -15.73
CA ILE A 92 4.45 -16.09 -17.17
C ILE A 92 5.80 -15.99 -17.86
N HIS A 93 6.73 -15.34 -17.23
CA HIS A 93 8.04 -15.15 -17.82
C HIS A 93 8.91 -16.40 -17.78
N ILE A 94 8.56 -17.36 -17.03
CA ILE A 94 9.28 -18.60 -16.98
C ILE A 94 8.85 -19.53 -18.09
#